data_471eb92c2df369ac8a32cdd744eedb0b
#
_entry.id   471eb92c2df369ac8a32cdd744eedb0b
#
_cell.length_a   1.000
_cell.length_b   1.000
_cell.length_c   1.000
_cell.angle_alpha   90.00
_cell.angle_beta   90.00
_cell.angle_gamma   90.00
#
_symmetry.space_group_name_H-M   'P 1'
#
loop_
_entity.id
_entity.type
_entity.pdbx_description
1 polymer ?
#
loop_
_entity_poly.entity_id
_entity_poly.type
_entity_poly.pdbx_seq_one_letter_code
_entity_poly.pdbx_strand_id
1 'polypeptide(L)'
;MTTTASSPGPGGRKLRRDSCNLIDLQRSPFLSHYRKQLSKAGVSPAAPFPHKIGAFLSKHIFAWAYSYLKFIFLPKHKFQNYTDSIGEKGVYVLQPDSAKGGPDPSSPIRVSIAGDWGTGTSEAEDIALHMEAFKPHYTIHLGDIYYVGDQEEVNENCLGKAEPYEPIQPVRWAHGSIGSFAMNGNHEMYANGDAYFELFLPTLGIPSSDEGRRYGQKASFFCLQNKFWRIIGLDTGYNSLGFPILEHIPVIRDIPGIGPSCKLPRSLIEWLRDQVQPSGDDRGLILLTHHQYFSAFEEGYALPARQLAEFINRPILWFWGHEHRLAIYGKYGTPGGIQAYGRCVGHGGFPVNQGRPITNPKPPLVLYDDRNYKTVEGANLGFNGFVNLTFQDNRLSVDYRDFRNQTLLEENWHVEAGALRGISIENINPELTRTISHANAAFT
;
A
#
# COMPACT_ATOMS: atom_id res chain seq x y z
N MET A 1 -59.22 2.39 22.76
CA MET A 1 -58.56 2.89 21.55
C MET A 1 -57.05 2.97 21.87
N THR A 2 -56.34 1.94 21.53
CA THR A 2 -54.91 1.79 21.76
C THR A 2 -54.19 1.98 20.44
N THR A 3 -53.48 3.09 20.32
CA THR A 3 -52.61 3.39 19.16
C THR A 3 -51.24 2.76 19.38
N THR A 4 -50.94 1.75 18.60
CA THR A 4 -49.63 1.15 18.51
C THR A 4 -48.73 2.05 17.64
N ALA A 5 -47.68 2.61 18.25
CA ALA A 5 -46.60 3.26 17.54
C ALA A 5 -45.65 2.22 16.92
N SER A 6 -45.53 2.24 15.61
CA SER A 6 -44.54 1.46 14.87
C SER A 6 -43.16 2.07 15.05
N SER A 7 -42.20 1.26 15.53
CA SER A 7 -40.78 1.61 15.56
C SER A 7 -40.19 1.69 14.13
N PRO A 8 -39.36 2.68 13.80
CA PRO A 8 -38.64 2.67 12.54
C PRO A 8 -37.52 1.64 12.61
N GLY A 9 -37.46 0.76 11.61
CA GLY A 9 -36.41 -0.23 11.42
C GLY A 9 -35.04 0.44 11.20
N PRO A 10 -33.94 -0.24 11.46
CA PRO A 10 -32.59 0.31 11.32
C PRO A 10 -32.27 0.49 9.84
N GLY A 11 -32.43 1.71 9.36
CA GLY A 11 -31.90 2.12 8.06
C GLY A 11 -30.38 2.11 8.10
N GLY A 12 -29.79 1.04 7.65
CA GLY A 12 -28.35 0.97 7.48
C GLY A 12 -27.90 2.03 6.47
N ARG A 13 -27.25 3.08 6.95
CA ARG A 13 -26.50 4.00 6.10
C ARG A 13 -25.41 3.21 5.40
N LYS A 14 -25.61 2.86 4.13
CA LYS A 14 -24.55 2.35 3.25
C LYS A 14 -23.48 3.44 3.16
N LEU A 15 -22.29 3.16 3.70
CA LEU A 15 -21.12 4.00 3.52
C LEU A 15 -20.83 4.13 2.01
N ARG A 16 -20.69 5.37 1.54
CA ARG A 16 -20.25 5.64 0.19
C ARG A 16 -18.81 5.13 0.05
N ARG A 17 -18.60 4.20 -0.85
CA ARG A 17 -17.26 3.94 -1.41
C ARG A 17 -16.79 5.23 -2.07
N ASP A 18 -15.55 5.60 -1.81
CA ASP A 18 -14.95 6.77 -2.45
C ASP A 18 -14.87 6.54 -3.96
N SER A 19 -15.89 7.01 -4.66
CA SER A 19 -15.66 7.56 -5.98
C SER A 19 -14.75 8.76 -5.74
N CYS A 20 -13.62 8.84 -6.41
CA CYS A 20 -12.73 9.98 -6.41
C CYS A 20 -13.58 11.26 -6.58
N ASN A 21 -13.92 11.92 -5.47
CA ASN A 21 -14.70 13.15 -5.55
C ASN A 21 -13.76 14.23 -6.06
N LEU A 22 -14.14 14.90 -7.13
CA LEU A 22 -13.47 16.12 -7.61
C LEU A 22 -13.19 17.15 -6.49
N ILE A 23 -13.90 17.06 -5.37
CA ILE A 23 -13.70 17.89 -4.17
C ILE A 23 -12.46 17.48 -3.37
N ASP A 24 -12.05 16.20 -3.41
CA ASP A 24 -10.78 15.75 -2.83
C ASP A 24 -9.57 16.16 -3.69
N LEU A 25 -9.77 16.42 -4.98
CA LEU A 25 -8.78 17.05 -5.85
C LEU A 25 -8.36 18.46 -5.37
N GLN A 26 -9.21 19.21 -4.67
CA GLN A 26 -8.88 20.53 -4.13
C GLN A 26 -7.98 20.49 -2.87
N ARG A 27 -7.86 19.36 -2.22
CA ARG A 27 -6.96 19.12 -1.06
C ARG A 27 -5.69 18.38 -1.41
N SER A 28 -5.39 18.31 -2.65
CA SER A 28 -4.65 17.32 -3.38
C SER A 28 -3.12 17.42 -3.25
N PRO A 29 -2.41 16.33 -3.58
CA PRO A 29 -0.97 16.27 -3.84
C PRO A 29 -0.46 17.36 -4.78
N PHE A 30 -1.30 17.90 -5.65
CA PHE A 30 -1.01 19.05 -6.48
C PHE A 30 -0.43 20.25 -5.75
N LEU A 31 -1.00 20.62 -4.60
CA LEU A 31 -0.50 21.76 -3.84
C LEU A 31 0.86 21.42 -3.22
N SER A 32 1.05 20.22 -2.71
CA SER A 32 2.32 19.79 -2.14
C SER A 32 3.40 19.67 -3.22
N HIS A 33 3.09 19.02 -4.34
CA HIS A 33 3.98 18.90 -5.48
C HIS A 33 4.35 20.26 -6.09
N TYR A 34 3.38 21.14 -6.28
CA TYR A 34 3.59 22.50 -6.78
C TYR A 34 4.45 23.34 -5.83
N ARG A 35 4.29 23.21 -4.51
CA ARG A 35 5.12 23.88 -3.49
C ARG A 35 6.57 23.43 -3.55
N LYS A 36 6.78 22.13 -3.66
CA LYS A 36 8.11 21.56 -3.84
C LYS A 36 8.83 22.16 -5.04
N GLN A 37 8.12 22.31 -6.14
CA GLN A 37 8.66 22.91 -7.35
C GLN A 37 9.00 24.39 -7.19
N LEU A 38 8.13 25.17 -6.55
CA LEU A 38 8.38 26.58 -6.29
C LEU A 38 9.56 26.79 -5.36
N SER A 39 9.70 25.99 -4.29
CA SER A 39 10.80 26.10 -3.34
C SER A 39 12.14 25.73 -3.96
N LYS A 40 12.20 24.71 -4.82
CA LYS A 40 13.43 24.28 -5.52
C LYS A 40 13.81 25.21 -6.68
N ALA A 41 12.85 25.87 -7.30
CA ALA A 41 13.10 26.85 -8.36
C ALA A 41 13.54 28.24 -7.82
N GLY A 42 13.66 28.43 -6.49
CA GLY A 42 13.98 29.71 -5.89
C GLY A 42 12.92 30.79 -6.09
N VAL A 43 11.72 30.41 -6.52
CA VAL A 43 10.60 31.32 -6.77
C VAL A 43 9.85 31.55 -5.47
N SER A 44 9.81 32.83 -5.04
CA SER A 44 9.03 33.23 -3.86
C SER A 44 7.58 32.73 -3.95
N PRO A 45 7.02 32.21 -2.85
CA PRO A 45 5.61 31.82 -2.76
C PRO A 45 4.61 32.95 -3.08
N ALA A 46 5.05 34.19 -3.12
CA ALA A 46 4.24 35.37 -3.41
C ALA A 46 3.88 35.61 -4.90
N ALA A 47 4.28 34.73 -5.83
CA ALA A 47 3.86 34.86 -7.23
C ALA A 47 2.35 34.50 -7.38
N PRO A 48 1.57 35.25 -8.18
CA PRO A 48 0.11 35.09 -8.24
C PRO A 48 -0.28 33.68 -8.67
N PHE A 49 -0.88 32.99 -7.71
CA PHE A 49 -1.31 31.61 -7.65
C PHE A 49 -2.25 31.12 -8.79
N PRO A 50 -3.18 31.93 -9.37
CA PRO A 50 -4.22 31.40 -10.25
C PRO A 50 -3.74 30.96 -11.65
N HIS A 51 -2.75 31.62 -12.23
CA HIS A 51 -2.37 31.34 -13.63
C HIS A 51 -1.55 30.06 -13.83
N LYS A 52 -0.72 29.72 -12.86
CA LYS A 52 0.16 28.52 -12.95
C LYS A 52 -0.56 27.23 -12.57
N ILE A 53 -1.51 27.30 -11.64
CA ILE A 53 -2.39 26.18 -11.32
C ILE A 53 -3.30 25.83 -12.48
N GLY A 54 -3.84 26.82 -13.16
CA GLY A 54 -4.68 26.62 -14.35
C GLY A 54 -3.97 25.87 -15.46
N ALA A 55 -2.70 26.20 -15.73
CA ALA A 55 -1.91 25.52 -16.76
C ALA A 55 -1.54 24.07 -16.37
N PHE A 56 -1.18 23.85 -15.10
CA PHE A 56 -0.89 22.52 -14.57
C PHE A 56 -2.13 21.63 -14.52
N LEU A 57 -3.22 22.13 -13.94
CA LEU A 57 -4.51 21.41 -13.89
C LEU A 57 -5.05 21.11 -15.30
N SER A 58 -4.89 21.99 -16.27
CA SER A 58 -5.39 21.74 -17.62
C SER A 58 -4.65 20.60 -18.32
N LYS A 59 -3.32 20.49 -18.15
CA LYS A 59 -2.52 19.42 -18.75
C LYS A 59 -2.89 18.06 -18.16
N HIS A 60 -2.88 17.94 -16.86
CA HIS A 60 -3.17 16.66 -16.17
C HIS A 60 -4.64 16.26 -16.26
N ILE A 61 -5.59 17.20 -16.23
CA ILE A 61 -7.01 16.89 -16.40
C ILE A 61 -7.27 16.26 -17.78
N PHE A 62 -6.62 16.71 -18.85
CA PHE A 62 -6.76 16.08 -20.15
C PHE A 62 -6.12 14.69 -20.20
N ALA A 63 -4.96 14.49 -19.57
CA ALA A 63 -4.33 13.18 -19.45
C ALA A 63 -5.21 12.21 -18.63
N TRP A 64 -5.78 12.66 -17.52
CA TRP A 64 -6.71 11.85 -16.73
C TRP A 64 -8.03 11.55 -17.45
N ALA A 65 -8.62 12.53 -18.11
CA ALA A 65 -9.81 12.30 -18.94
C ALA A 65 -9.51 11.30 -20.04
N TYR A 66 -8.35 11.36 -20.66
CA TYR A 66 -7.91 10.40 -21.66
C TYR A 66 -7.67 9.01 -21.07
N SER A 67 -7.03 8.90 -19.91
CA SER A 67 -6.83 7.64 -19.20
C SER A 67 -8.16 7.03 -18.76
N TYR A 68 -9.09 7.84 -18.27
CA TYR A 68 -10.45 7.39 -17.94
C TYR A 68 -11.24 6.91 -19.17
N LEU A 69 -11.10 7.58 -20.31
CA LEU A 69 -11.68 7.10 -21.59
C LEU A 69 -11.04 5.78 -22.02
N LYS A 70 -9.73 5.61 -21.86
CA LYS A 70 -9.07 4.32 -22.10
C LYS A 70 -9.62 3.24 -21.20
N PHE A 71 -9.77 3.51 -19.89
CA PHE A 71 -10.37 2.58 -18.93
C PHE A 71 -11.77 2.12 -19.33
N ILE A 72 -12.60 3.03 -19.90
CA ILE A 72 -13.96 2.70 -20.35
C ILE A 72 -13.95 1.83 -21.62
N PHE A 73 -13.09 2.09 -22.58
CA PHE A 73 -13.17 1.56 -23.96
C PHE A 73 -12.09 0.54 -24.30
N LEU A 74 -10.99 0.46 -23.56
CA LEU A 74 -9.90 -0.47 -23.81
C LEU A 74 -9.86 -1.57 -22.77
N PRO A 75 -9.39 -2.78 -23.13
CA PRO A 75 -9.19 -3.84 -22.17
C PRO A 75 -8.08 -3.49 -21.19
N LYS A 76 -8.18 -4.00 -19.94
CA LYS A 76 -7.11 -3.99 -18.97
C LYS A 76 -5.86 -4.68 -19.53
N HIS A 77 -4.68 -4.22 -19.11
CA HIS A 77 -3.44 -4.95 -19.36
C HIS A 77 -3.58 -6.43 -18.97
N LYS A 78 -3.01 -7.33 -19.74
CA LYS A 78 -3.07 -8.77 -19.43
C LYS A 78 -2.41 -9.00 -18.06
N PHE A 79 -3.11 -9.73 -17.18
CA PHE A 79 -2.54 -10.09 -15.88
C PHE A 79 -1.29 -10.95 -16.08
N GLN A 80 -0.17 -10.46 -15.60
CA GLN A 80 1.12 -11.14 -15.70
C GLN A 80 1.24 -12.21 -14.61
N ASN A 81 1.90 -13.33 -14.94
CA ASN A 81 2.10 -14.45 -14.02
C ASN A 81 3.47 -15.11 -14.27
N TYR A 82 3.87 -16.01 -13.37
CA TYR A 82 5.14 -16.71 -13.47
C TYR A 82 5.08 -18.00 -14.30
N THR A 83 3.92 -18.43 -14.74
CA THR A 83 3.77 -19.65 -15.58
C THR A 83 4.32 -19.44 -16.97
N ASP A 84 4.32 -18.21 -17.46
CA ASP A 84 4.82 -17.84 -18.77
C ASP A 84 6.35 -17.58 -18.77
N SER A 85 7.02 -17.73 -17.60
CA SER A 85 8.45 -17.40 -17.42
C SER A 85 9.29 -18.65 -17.25
N ILE A 86 10.27 -18.83 -18.12
CA ILE A 86 11.27 -19.91 -17.98
C ILE A 86 12.21 -19.52 -16.82
N GLY A 87 12.18 -20.29 -15.73
CA GLY A 87 13.14 -20.18 -14.61
C GLY A 87 12.69 -19.33 -13.42
N GLU A 88 11.84 -18.34 -13.57
CA GLU A 88 11.35 -17.52 -12.45
C GLU A 88 10.03 -18.02 -11.93
N LYS A 89 9.99 -18.32 -10.62
CA LYS A 89 8.79 -18.84 -9.94
C LYS A 89 8.13 -17.82 -9.02
N GLY A 90 8.64 -16.59 -8.95
CA GLY A 90 8.15 -15.56 -8.04
C GLY A 90 8.39 -15.83 -6.56
N VAL A 91 9.25 -16.80 -6.26
CA VAL A 91 9.64 -17.15 -4.89
C VAL A 91 11.14 -16.91 -4.76
N TYR A 92 11.51 -15.94 -3.93
CA TYR A 92 12.87 -15.46 -3.77
C TYR A 92 13.36 -15.70 -2.35
N VAL A 93 14.71 -15.78 -2.19
CA VAL A 93 15.33 -15.94 -0.89
C VAL A 93 15.34 -14.60 -0.15
N LEU A 94 14.84 -14.59 1.07
CA LEU A 94 14.94 -13.46 2.01
C LEU A 94 16.24 -13.61 2.79
N GLN A 95 17.26 -12.80 2.45
CA GLN A 95 18.62 -12.90 2.99
C GLN A 95 19.25 -11.53 3.20
N PRO A 96 20.27 -11.41 4.06
CA PRO A 96 21.08 -10.19 4.15
C PRO A 96 21.99 -10.06 2.93
N ASP A 97 22.61 -8.89 2.78
CA ASP A 97 23.57 -8.63 1.70
C ASP A 97 24.77 -9.57 1.80
N SER A 98 25.18 -10.13 0.68
CA SER A 98 26.42 -10.92 0.60
C SER A 98 27.60 -9.96 0.50
N ALA A 99 28.14 -9.54 1.63
CA ALA A 99 29.45 -8.91 1.64
C ALA A 99 30.50 -9.87 1.02
N LYS A 100 31.61 -9.34 0.48
CA LYS A 100 32.70 -10.15 -0.08
C LYS A 100 33.16 -11.20 0.95
N GLY A 101 32.62 -12.41 0.88
CA GLY A 101 32.84 -13.50 1.85
C GLY A 101 31.65 -14.42 2.05
N GLY A 102 30.51 -14.13 1.43
CA GLY A 102 29.24 -14.83 1.62
C GLY A 102 28.33 -14.15 2.65
N PRO A 103 27.00 -14.42 2.61
CA PRO A 103 26.09 -13.87 3.57
C PRO A 103 26.43 -14.38 4.98
N ASP A 104 26.61 -13.46 5.94
CA ASP A 104 26.60 -13.84 7.34
C ASP A 104 25.15 -14.15 7.73
N PRO A 105 24.81 -15.42 7.99
CA PRO A 105 23.44 -15.82 8.34
C PRO A 105 22.91 -15.16 9.61
N SER A 106 23.81 -14.61 10.45
CA SER A 106 23.45 -13.92 11.69
C SER A 106 23.13 -12.44 11.51
N SER A 107 23.42 -11.87 10.33
CA SER A 107 23.13 -10.47 10.05
C SER A 107 21.64 -10.20 9.92
N PRO A 108 21.12 -9.12 10.53
CA PRO A 108 19.71 -8.77 10.42
C PRO A 108 19.33 -8.44 8.96
N ILE A 109 18.16 -8.92 8.53
CA ILE A 109 17.60 -8.58 7.22
C ILE A 109 16.69 -7.37 7.37
N ARG A 110 16.91 -6.32 6.58
CA ARG A 110 16.16 -5.08 6.62
C ARG A 110 15.25 -4.95 5.41
N VAL A 111 13.97 -4.64 5.66
CA VAL A 111 12.96 -4.40 4.62
C VAL A 111 12.24 -3.08 4.94
N SER A 112 12.11 -2.17 3.97
CA SER A 112 11.31 -0.97 4.11
C SER A 112 10.06 -1.05 3.24
N ILE A 113 8.92 -0.60 3.77
CA ILE A 113 7.61 -0.69 3.13
C ILE A 113 6.93 0.67 3.16
N ALA A 114 6.35 1.10 2.04
CA ALA A 114 5.43 2.22 1.98
C ALA A 114 4.28 1.92 1.02
N GLY A 115 3.06 2.30 1.40
CA GLY A 115 1.86 2.23 0.55
C GLY A 115 1.37 3.62 0.21
N ASP A 116 0.70 3.78 -0.95
CA ASP A 116 0.11 5.06 -1.37
C ASP A 116 1.17 6.18 -1.46
N TRP A 117 2.38 5.78 -1.88
CA TRP A 117 3.56 6.64 -1.88
C TRP A 117 3.74 7.41 -3.20
N GLY A 118 3.31 6.84 -4.33
CA GLY A 118 3.59 7.33 -5.69
C GLY A 118 2.93 8.66 -6.05
N THR A 119 3.13 9.70 -5.25
CA THR A 119 2.45 11.00 -5.37
C THR A 119 3.34 12.13 -5.94
N GLY A 120 4.66 11.93 -5.98
CA GLY A 120 5.60 12.98 -6.36
C GLY A 120 5.68 14.16 -5.38
N THR A 121 5.11 14.04 -4.16
CA THR A 121 5.10 15.09 -3.14
C THR A 121 6.43 15.20 -2.41
N SER A 122 6.64 16.30 -1.66
CA SER A 122 7.81 16.46 -0.80
C SER A 122 7.85 15.41 0.30
N GLU A 123 6.70 15.06 0.85
CA GLU A 123 6.55 14.04 1.87
C GLU A 123 6.96 12.66 1.35
N ALA A 124 6.57 12.33 0.10
CA ALA A 124 7.00 11.09 -0.55
C ALA A 124 8.51 11.07 -0.79
N GLU A 125 9.13 12.21 -1.17
CA GLU A 125 10.58 12.33 -1.31
C GLU A 125 11.30 12.15 0.03
N ASP A 126 10.83 12.80 1.09
CA ASP A 126 11.39 12.66 2.43
C ASP A 126 11.35 11.20 2.90
N ILE A 127 10.24 10.52 2.70
CA ILE A 127 10.09 9.10 3.01
C ILE A 127 11.09 8.26 2.21
N ALA A 128 11.24 8.47 0.89
CA ALA A 128 12.21 7.75 0.09
C ALA A 128 13.64 7.94 0.62
N LEU A 129 14.03 9.16 0.98
CA LEU A 129 15.33 9.46 1.57
C LEU A 129 15.53 8.76 2.94
N HIS A 130 14.49 8.71 3.77
CA HIS A 130 14.57 8.02 5.06
C HIS A 130 14.62 6.49 4.89
N MET A 131 13.90 5.94 3.93
CA MET A 131 14.02 4.53 3.55
C MET A 131 15.45 4.21 3.09
N GLU A 132 16.05 5.04 2.21
CA GLU A 132 17.45 4.87 1.77
C GLU A 132 18.44 4.96 2.94
N ALA A 133 18.23 5.90 3.88
CA ALA A 133 19.06 6.05 5.07
C ALA A 133 19.03 4.81 6.00
N PHE A 134 17.93 4.07 6.02
CA PHE A 134 17.82 2.79 6.75
C PHE A 134 18.68 1.70 6.11
N LYS A 135 19.12 1.88 4.85
CA LYS A 135 19.91 0.91 4.06
C LYS A 135 19.20 -0.45 3.98
N PRO A 136 17.98 -0.53 3.46
CA PRO A 136 17.22 -1.76 3.38
C PRO A 136 17.85 -2.73 2.39
N HIS A 137 17.78 -4.03 2.68
CA HIS A 137 18.09 -5.08 1.70
C HIS A 137 16.96 -5.19 0.67
N TYR A 138 15.74 -4.98 1.11
CA TYR A 138 14.55 -4.99 0.24
C TYR A 138 13.67 -3.77 0.49
N THR A 139 13.04 -3.27 -0.58
CA THR A 139 11.98 -2.28 -0.47
C THR A 139 10.70 -2.79 -1.12
N ILE A 140 9.54 -2.46 -0.55
CA ILE A 140 8.25 -2.93 -1.05
C ILE A 140 7.26 -1.78 -1.14
N HIS A 141 6.76 -1.52 -2.36
CA HIS A 141 5.70 -0.57 -2.65
C HIS A 141 4.34 -1.27 -2.60
N LEU A 142 3.43 -0.82 -1.74
CA LEU A 142 2.14 -1.49 -1.55
C LEU A 142 1.06 -1.09 -2.57
N GLY A 143 1.41 -0.40 -3.63
CA GLY A 143 0.49 0.08 -4.67
C GLY A 143 0.10 1.54 -4.52
N ASP A 144 -0.60 2.01 -5.49
CA ASP A 144 -1.09 3.36 -5.77
C ASP A 144 -0.01 4.35 -6.23
N ILE A 145 -0.09 4.65 -7.53
CA ILE A 145 0.63 5.73 -8.20
C ILE A 145 -0.40 6.74 -8.68
N TYR A 146 -0.32 7.95 -8.20
CA TYR A 146 -1.36 8.96 -8.29
C TYR A 146 -1.15 9.90 -9.47
N TYR A 147 -2.30 10.23 -10.17
CA TYR A 147 -3.69 9.88 -9.76
C TYR A 147 -4.28 8.68 -10.48
N VAL A 148 -3.75 8.32 -11.63
CA VAL A 148 -4.29 7.26 -12.49
C VAL A 148 -3.23 6.22 -12.85
N GLY A 149 -1.99 6.40 -12.38
CA GLY A 149 -0.87 5.51 -12.64
C GLY A 149 -0.51 5.43 -14.12
N ASP A 150 -0.64 6.51 -14.87
CA ASP A 150 -0.24 6.56 -16.27
C ASP A 150 1.28 6.65 -16.44
N GLN A 151 1.72 6.69 -17.69
CA GLN A 151 3.15 6.70 -18.02
C GLN A 151 3.89 7.92 -17.47
N GLU A 152 3.26 9.10 -17.49
CA GLU A 152 3.83 10.34 -16.99
C GLU A 152 4.00 10.27 -15.48
N GLU A 153 2.96 9.88 -14.77
CA GLU A 153 2.98 9.72 -13.31
C GLU A 153 3.97 8.65 -12.84
N VAL A 154 4.04 7.51 -13.52
CA VAL A 154 5.06 6.49 -13.23
C VAL A 154 6.48 7.04 -13.40
N ASN A 155 6.74 7.76 -14.49
CA ASN A 155 8.05 8.37 -14.73
C ASN A 155 8.41 9.40 -13.66
N GLU A 156 7.50 10.31 -13.34
CA GLU A 156 7.74 11.43 -12.43
C GLU A 156 7.71 11.01 -10.97
N ASN A 157 6.75 10.18 -10.57
CA ASN A 157 6.48 9.88 -9.17
C ASN A 157 7.19 8.61 -8.67
N CYS A 158 7.75 7.78 -9.57
CA CYS A 158 8.39 6.53 -9.19
C CYS A 158 9.77 6.31 -9.79
N LEU A 159 9.99 6.73 -11.05
CA LEU A 159 11.25 6.46 -11.74
C LEU A 159 12.26 7.61 -11.65
N GLY A 160 11.88 8.74 -11.09
CA GLY A 160 12.73 9.91 -11.00
C GLY A 160 13.09 10.51 -12.38
N LYS A 161 12.17 10.42 -13.35
CA LYS A 161 12.34 10.92 -14.71
C LYS A 161 11.37 12.08 -14.96
N ALA A 162 11.86 13.23 -15.40
CA ALA A 162 11.06 14.35 -15.87
C ALA A 162 11.29 14.58 -17.35
N GLU A 163 10.28 15.12 -18.03
CA GLU A 163 10.45 15.61 -19.39
C GLU A 163 11.41 16.81 -19.40
N PRO A 164 12.28 16.95 -20.44
CA PRO A 164 13.37 17.93 -20.45
C PRO A 164 12.95 19.40 -20.29
N TYR A 165 11.69 19.71 -20.55
CA TYR A 165 11.17 21.09 -20.57
C TYR A 165 10.19 21.39 -19.42
N GLU A 166 9.99 20.45 -18.49
CA GLU A 166 9.07 20.66 -17.38
C GLU A 166 9.81 21.07 -16.11
N PRO A 167 9.28 22.04 -15.35
CA PRO A 167 9.87 22.46 -14.09
C PRO A 167 9.59 21.47 -12.96
N ILE A 168 9.25 20.22 -13.28
CA ILE A 168 8.90 19.17 -12.33
C ILE A 168 10.17 18.57 -11.75
N GLN A 169 10.19 18.40 -10.43
CA GLN A 169 11.24 17.66 -9.72
C GLN A 169 10.74 16.24 -9.48
N PRO A 170 11.17 15.27 -10.30
CA PRO A 170 10.68 13.91 -10.20
C PRO A 170 11.17 13.24 -8.91
N VAL A 171 10.36 12.35 -8.38
CA VAL A 171 10.69 11.55 -7.20
C VAL A 171 10.98 10.12 -7.61
N ARG A 172 12.00 9.53 -7.01
CA ARG A 172 12.40 8.16 -7.29
C ARG A 172 12.08 7.26 -6.10
N TRP A 173 11.53 6.09 -6.39
CA TRP A 173 11.37 5.03 -5.39
C TRP A 173 12.72 4.59 -4.81
N ALA A 174 12.80 4.47 -3.50
CA ALA A 174 13.96 3.94 -2.81
C ALA A 174 14.17 2.46 -3.15
N HIS A 175 15.38 2.08 -3.57
CA HIS A 175 15.69 0.70 -3.90
C HIS A 175 16.44 0.00 -2.77
N GLY A 176 16.09 -1.27 -2.53
CA GLY A 176 16.86 -2.16 -1.66
C GLY A 176 18.18 -2.58 -2.30
N SER A 177 19.19 -2.87 -1.47
CA SER A 177 20.51 -3.30 -1.95
C SER A 177 20.45 -4.67 -2.68
N ILE A 178 19.50 -5.52 -2.31
CA ILE A 178 19.29 -6.84 -2.95
C ILE A 178 18.13 -6.80 -3.93
N GLY A 179 16.99 -6.20 -3.55
CA GLY A 179 15.83 -6.19 -4.43
C GLY A 179 14.77 -5.18 -4.02
N SER A 180 13.84 -4.94 -4.94
CA SER A 180 12.69 -4.06 -4.73
C SER A 180 11.47 -4.70 -5.37
N PHE A 181 10.32 -4.57 -4.71
CA PHE A 181 9.08 -5.18 -5.17
C PHE A 181 7.91 -4.20 -5.07
N ALA A 182 6.89 -4.42 -5.89
CA ALA A 182 5.65 -3.66 -5.81
C ALA A 182 4.43 -4.56 -6.00
N MET A 183 3.33 -4.12 -5.44
CA MET A 183 1.99 -4.63 -5.72
C MET A 183 1.18 -3.55 -6.42
N ASN A 184 0.13 -3.96 -7.11
CA ASN A 184 -0.77 -3.11 -7.85
C ASN A 184 -1.87 -2.56 -6.92
N GLY A 185 -2.14 -1.26 -6.99
CA GLY A 185 -3.30 -0.63 -6.36
C GLY A 185 -4.44 -0.37 -7.37
N ASN A 186 -5.46 0.35 -6.94
CA ASN A 186 -6.57 0.71 -7.81
C ASN A 186 -6.24 1.90 -8.72
N HIS A 187 -5.34 2.78 -8.32
CA HIS A 187 -4.97 3.95 -9.10
C HIS A 187 -4.25 3.56 -10.40
N GLU A 188 -3.38 2.57 -10.39
CA GLU A 188 -2.76 2.04 -11.61
C GLU A 188 -3.81 1.48 -12.59
N MET A 189 -4.90 0.92 -12.07
CA MET A 189 -5.95 0.34 -12.89
C MET A 189 -6.85 1.38 -13.57
N TYR A 190 -6.85 2.65 -13.15
CA TYR A 190 -7.53 3.73 -13.89
C TYR A 190 -6.88 4.01 -15.25
N ALA A 191 -5.60 3.69 -15.42
CA ALA A 191 -4.91 3.68 -16.71
C ALA A 191 -4.73 2.24 -17.27
N ASN A 192 -5.64 1.32 -16.93
CA ASN A 192 -5.63 -0.10 -17.32
C ASN A 192 -4.42 -0.91 -16.83
N GLY A 193 -3.56 -0.34 -16.02
CA GLY A 193 -2.34 -0.97 -15.50
C GLY A 193 -1.14 -0.93 -16.45
N ASP A 194 -1.28 -0.39 -17.67
CA ASP A 194 -0.25 -0.47 -18.71
C ASP A 194 1.11 0.06 -18.22
N ALA A 195 1.16 1.27 -17.67
CA ALA A 195 2.42 1.86 -17.22
C ALA A 195 3.01 1.14 -15.99
N TYR A 196 2.17 0.64 -15.11
CA TYR A 196 2.62 -0.15 -13.98
C TYR A 196 3.32 -1.45 -14.44
N PHE A 197 2.67 -2.24 -15.30
CA PHE A 197 3.21 -3.51 -15.76
C PHE A 197 4.37 -3.36 -16.75
N GLU A 198 4.36 -2.34 -17.62
CA GLU A 198 5.34 -2.18 -18.69
C GLU A 198 6.53 -1.28 -18.33
N LEU A 199 6.36 -0.32 -17.39
CA LEU A 199 7.40 0.64 -17.05
C LEU A 199 7.89 0.49 -15.61
N PHE A 200 7.01 0.34 -14.62
CA PHE A 200 7.43 0.31 -13.21
C PHE A 200 7.95 -1.07 -12.80
N LEU A 201 7.18 -2.15 -12.97
CA LEU A 201 7.61 -3.50 -12.59
C LEU A 201 8.95 -3.93 -13.20
N PRO A 202 9.28 -3.61 -14.47
CA PRO A 202 10.58 -3.97 -15.04
C PRO A 202 11.79 -3.32 -14.37
N THR A 203 11.59 -2.25 -13.59
CA THR A 203 12.68 -1.59 -12.83
C THR A 203 12.91 -2.20 -11.46
N LEU A 204 12.02 -3.06 -11.02
CA LEU A 204 12.02 -3.73 -9.72
C LEU A 204 12.59 -5.15 -9.82
N GLY A 205 12.34 -5.98 -8.83
CA GLY A 205 12.84 -7.35 -8.75
C GLY A 205 14.23 -7.43 -8.12
N ILE A 206 14.90 -8.57 -8.33
CA ILE A 206 16.28 -8.82 -7.87
C ILE A 206 17.23 -8.63 -9.05
N PRO A 207 18.29 -7.80 -8.93
CA PRO A 207 19.30 -7.66 -9.98
C PRO A 207 19.92 -9.03 -10.32
N SER A 208 20.06 -9.32 -11.61
CA SER A 208 20.82 -10.49 -12.06
C SER A 208 22.31 -10.23 -11.97
N SER A 209 23.09 -11.28 -11.68
CA SER A 209 24.56 -11.27 -11.76
C SER A 209 25.09 -11.12 -13.18
N ASP A 210 24.25 -11.37 -14.19
CA ASP A 210 24.66 -11.32 -15.59
C ASP A 210 24.55 -9.88 -16.12
N GLU A 211 25.69 -9.21 -16.29
CA GLU A 211 25.89 -7.93 -16.99
C GLU A 211 25.12 -6.72 -16.42
N GLY A 212 24.76 -6.70 -15.13
CA GLY A 212 24.07 -5.58 -14.51
C GLY A 212 22.62 -5.40 -14.99
N ARG A 213 22.06 -6.36 -15.70
CA ARG A 213 20.64 -6.38 -16.06
C ARG A 213 19.82 -6.75 -14.84
N ARG A 214 18.91 -5.87 -14.45
CA ARG A 214 17.83 -6.25 -13.54
C ARG A 214 16.84 -7.08 -14.32
N TYR A 215 16.61 -8.32 -13.90
CA TYR A 215 15.39 -9.00 -14.30
C TYR A 215 14.28 -8.35 -13.49
N GLY A 216 13.41 -7.57 -14.16
CA GLY A 216 12.30 -6.89 -13.53
C GLY A 216 11.39 -7.88 -12.81
N GLN A 217 10.62 -7.38 -11.86
CA GLN A 217 9.54 -8.14 -11.25
C GLN A 217 8.55 -8.56 -12.35
N LYS A 218 8.29 -9.86 -12.49
CA LYS A 218 7.50 -10.40 -13.61
C LYS A 218 5.99 -10.30 -13.41
N ALA A 219 5.53 -10.24 -12.18
CA ALA A 219 4.12 -10.15 -11.84
C ALA A 219 3.91 -9.27 -10.61
N SER A 220 2.71 -8.72 -10.45
CA SER A 220 2.31 -7.87 -9.33
C SER A 220 2.14 -8.61 -8.00
N PHE A 221 2.70 -9.81 -7.90
CA PHE A 221 2.71 -10.64 -6.70
C PHE A 221 4.04 -11.38 -6.59
N PHE A 222 4.46 -11.71 -5.38
CA PHE A 222 5.77 -12.32 -5.10
C PHE A 222 5.80 -12.97 -3.72
N CYS A 223 6.81 -13.79 -3.49
CA CYS A 223 7.12 -14.37 -2.18
C CYS A 223 8.61 -14.17 -1.86
N LEU A 224 8.91 -13.60 -0.70
CA LEU A 224 10.25 -13.56 -0.12
C LEU A 224 10.26 -14.50 1.08
N GLN A 225 11.22 -15.44 1.16
CA GLN A 225 11.21 -16.39 2.26
C GLN A 225 12.62 -16.82 2.71
N ASN A 226 12.73 -17.12 3.99
CA ASN A 226 13.89 -17.79 4.56
C ASN A 226 13.44 -18.98 5.46
N LYS A 227 14.33 -19.44 6.33
CA LYS A 227 14.03 -20.53 7.24
C LYS A 227 12.87 -20.21 8.22
N PHE A 228 12.72 -18.97 8.66
CA PHE A 228 11.83 -18.57 9.73
C PHE A 228 10.63 -17.74 9.27
N TRP A 229 10.76 -17.02 8.16
CA TRP A 229 9.79 -16.02 7.71
C TRP A 229 9.41 -16.20 6.26
N ARG A 230 8.17 -15.83 5.97
CA ARG A 230 7.64 -15.74 4.61
C ARG A 230 6.82 -14.46 4.47
N ILE A 231 7.18 -13.62 3.50
CA ILE A 231 6.47 -12.42 3.10
C ILE A 231 5.84 -12.71 1.75
N ILE A 232 4.52 -12.56 1.64
CA ILE A 232 3.79 -12.79 0.39
C ILE A 232 3.09 -11.49 0.00
N GLY A 233 3.48 -10.88 -1.11
CA GLY A 233 2.78 -9.78 -1.75
C GLY A 233 1.71 -10.31 -2.71
N LEU A 234 0.47 -9.82 -2.59
CA LEU A 234 -0.68 -10.28 -3.38
C LEU A 234 -1.35 -9.10 -4.09
N ASP A 235 -1.68 -9.27 -5.35
CA ASP A 235 -2.39 -8.27 -6.14
C ASP A 235 -3.90 -8.26 -5.84
N THR A 236 -4.34 -7.26 -5.10
CA THR A 236 -5.76 -6.92 -4.90
C THR A 236 -6.23 -5.78 -5.78
N GLY A 237 -5.31 -5.12 -6.50
CA GLY A 237 -5.59 -3.96 -7.37
C GLY A 237 -6.20 -4.36 -8.70
N TYR A 238 -5.74 -5.43 -9.32
CA TYR A 238 -6.16 -5.82 -10.67
C TYR A 238 -7.68 -5.98 -10.84
N ASN A 239 -8.38 -6.47 -9.82
CA ASN A 239 -9.83 -6.60 -9.80
C ASN A 239 -10.50 -5.62 -8.83
N SER A 240 -9.85 -4.52 -8.48
CA SER A 240 -10.38 -3.51 -7.56
C SER A 240 -11.44 -2.62 -8.20
N LEU A 241 -11.37 -2.41 -9.52
CA LEU A 241 -12.35 -1.63 -10.26
C LEU A 241 -13.44 -2.54 -10.83
N GLY A 242 -14.68 -2.10 -10.74
CA GLY A 242 -15.82 -2.75 -11.39
C GLY A 242 -15.86 -2.49 -12.89
N PHE A 243 -16.94 -2.89 -13.53
CA PHE A 243 -17.17 -2.55 -14.93
C PHE A 243 -17.39 -1.04 -15.09
N PRO A 244 -16.67 -0.40 -16.03
CA PRO A 244 -16.85 1.02 -16.30
C PRO A 244 -18.33 1.38 -16.51
N ILE A 245 -18.75 2.55 -16.00
CA ILE A 245 -20.14 3.03 -16.04
C ILE A 245 -21.08 2.21 -15.14
N LEU A 246 -21.08 0.88 -15.19
CA LEU A 246 -21.99 0.02 -14.43
C LEU A 246 -21.71 0.08 -12.92
N GLU A 247 -20.44 0.23 -12.52
CA GLU A 247 -20.05 0.38 -11.11
C GLU A 247 -20.63 1.64 -10.45
N HIS A 248 -21.01 2.64 -11.24
CA HIS A 248 -21.61 3.89 -10.73
C HIS A 248 -23.12 3.77 -10.51
N ILE A 249 -23.75 2.68 -10.98
CA ILE A 249 -25.18 2.44 -10.79
C ILE A 249 -25.39 1.63 -9.51
N PRO A 250 -25.98 2.21 -8.43
CA PRO A 250 -25.98 1.61 -7.09
C PRO A 250 -26.57 0.19 -7.02
N VAL A 251 -27.59 -0.12 -7.81
CA VAL A 251 -28.25 -1.43 -7.84
C VAL A 251 -27.42 -2.46 -8.62
N ILE A 252 -26.80 -2.03 -9.73
CA ILE A 252 -26.04 -2.90 -10.63
C ILE A 252 -24.66 -3.21 -10.04
N ARG A 253 -24.07 -2.24 -9.38
CA ARG A 253 -22.77 -2.36 -8.69
C ARG A 253 -22.73 -3.50 -7.66
N ASP A 254 -23.85 -3.74 -7.00
CA ASP A 254 -23.95 -4.75 -5.94
C ASP A 254 -24.11 -6.19 -6.51
N ILE A 255 -24.22 -6.33 -7.84
CA ILE A 255 -24.28 -7.64 -8.51
C ILE A 255 -22.87 -8.30 -8.48
N PRO A 256 -22.76 -9.54 -8.00
CA PRO A 256 -21.48 -10.25 -7.99
C PRO A 256 -20.82 -10.28 -9.38
N GLY A 257 -19.57 -9.83 -9.46
CA GLY A 257 -18.78 -9.78 -10.70
C GLY A 257 -18.91 -8.49 -11.52
N ILE A 258 -19.78 -7.55 -11.13
CA ILE A 258 -19.89 -6.24 -11.79
C ILE A 258 -19.18 -5.15 -10.99
N GLY A 259 -19.37 -5.14 -9.67
CA GLY A 259 -18.74 -4.17 -8.79
C GLY A 259 -17.28 -4.51 -8.43
N PRO A 260 -16.58 -3.57 -7.81
CA PRO A 260 -15.22 -3.79 -7.32
C PRO A 260 -15.19 -4.91 -6.28
N SER A 261 -14.30 -5.87 -6.43
CA SER A 261 -14.28 -7.07 -5.58
C SER A 261 -12.94 -7.35 -4.91
N CYS A 262 -11.85 -6.78 -5.41
CA CYS A 262 -10.46 -7.10 -5.02
C CYS A 262 -10.15 -8.62 -5.08
N LYS A 263 -10.91 -9.37 -5.87
CA LYS A 263 -10.75 -10.82 -6.04
C LYS A 263 -9.34 -11.13 -6.56
N LEU A 264 -8.65 -12.04 -5.89
CA LEU A 264 -7.36 -12.52 -6.38
C LEU A 264 -7.54 -13.28 -7.70
N PRO A 265 -6.72 -12.97 -8.73
CA PRO A 265 -6.76 -13.65 -10.02
C PRO A 265 -6.50 -15.16 -9.88
N ARG A 266 -7.09 -15.95 -10.79
CA ARG A 266 -6.98 -17.41 -10.73
C ARG A 266 -5.54 -17.90 -10.83
N SER A 267 -4.74 -17.33 -11.72
CA SER A 267 -3.31 -17.69 -11.86
C SER A 267 -2.48 -17.38 -10.63
N LEU A 268 -2.85 -16.34 -9.84
CA LEU A 268 -2.23 -16.04 -8.54
C LEU A 268 -2.59 -17.14 -7.51
N ILE A 269 -3.85 -17.58 -7.47
CA ILE A 269 -4.28 -18.68 -6.59
C ILE A 269 -3.57 -19.99 -6.95
N GLU A 270 -3.44 -20.31 -8.24
CA GLU A 270 -2.69 -21.46 -8.73
C GLU A 270 -1.20 -21.37 -8.35
N TRP A 271 -0.59 -20.19 -8.46
CA TRP A 271 0.78 -19.93 -8.02
C TRP A 271 0.95 -20.14 -6.50
N LEU A 272 0.01 -19.67 -5.68
CA LEU A 272 0.03 -19.93 -4.23
C LEU A 272 0.00 -21.42 -3.94
N ARG A 273 -0.84 -22.17 -4.64
CA ARG A 273 -0.99 -23.63 -4.45
C ARG A 273 0.26 -24.39 -4.89
N ASP A 274 0.81 -24.05 -6.07
CA ASP A 274 1.80 -24.88 -6.73
C ASP A 274 3.25 -24.47 -6.41
N GLN A 275 3.50 -23.17 -6.17
CA GLN A 275 4.84 -22.63 -5.95
C GLN A 275 5.11 -22.23 -4.50
N VAL A 276 4.18 -21.53 -3.85
CA VAL A 276 4.39 -21.02 -2.49
C VAL A 276 4.06 -22.08 -1.44
N GLN A 277 2.95 -22.77 -1.58
CA GLN A 277 2.48 -23.83 -0.68
C GLN A 277 2.52 -23.42 0.80
N PRO A 278 1.73 -22.40 1.21
CA PRO A 278 1.83 -21.88 2.57
C PRO A 278 1.17 -22.78 3.63
N SER A 279 0.44 -23.81 3.22
CA SER A 279 -0.15 -24.82 4.11
C SER A 279 0.95 -25.72 4.71
N GLY A 280 0.83 -26.03 6.02
CA GLY A 280 1.78 -26.91 6.70
C GLY A 280 3.18 -26.31 6.94
N ASP A 281 3.29 -25.02 6.82
CA ASP A 281 4.54 -24.26 6.96
C ASP A 281 4.70 -23.75 8.39
N ASP A 282 5.87 -23.94 8.98
CA ASP A 282 6.22 -23.50 10.34
C ASP A 282 6.84 -22.09 10.38
N ARG A 283 6.78 -21.34 9.28
CA ARG A 283 7.31 -19.98 9.19
C ARG A 283 6.29 -18.96 9.69
N GLY A 284 6.78 -17.86 10.24
CA GLY A 284 5.97 -16.65 10.43
C GLY A 284 5.50 -16.12 9.08
N LEU A 285 4.21 -15.88 8.95
CA LEU A 285 3.60 -15.45 7.69
C LEU A 285 3.20 -13.99 7.77
N ILE A 286 3.71 -13.22 6.80
CA ILE A 286 3.38 -11.81 6.57
C ILE A 286 2.71 -11.72 5.21
N LEU A 287 1.47 -11.21 5.15
CA LEU A 287 0.81 -10.86 3.91
C LEU A 287 0.91 -9.36 3.66
N LEU A 288 1.07 -9.00 2.41
CA LEU A 288 1.06 -7.64 1.92
C LEU A 288 0.01 -7.53 0.82
N THR A 289 -0.88 -6.55 0.90
CA THR A 289 -1.85 -6.21 -0.13
C THR A 289 -1.96 -4.70 -0.25
N HIS A 290 -2.54 -4.22 -1.36
CA HIS A 290 -2.92 -2.82 -1.41
C HIS A 290 -4.20 -2.58 -0.62
N HIS A 291 -5.28 -3.30 -0.92
CA HIS A 291 -6.57 -3.10 -0.26
C HIS A 291 -6.65 -3.77 1.11
N GLN A 292 -7.35 -3.10 2.02
CA GLN A 292 -7.58 -3.55 3.40
C GLN A 292 -8.47 -4.79 3.48
N TYR A 293 -8.09 -5.73 4.33
CA TYR A 293 -8.95 -6.87 4.65
C TYR A 293 -10.15 -6.46 5.49
N PHE A 294 -9.92 -5.61 6.47
CA PHE A 294 -10.94 -5.00 7.34
C PHE A 294 -10.49 -3.62 7.77
N SER A 295 -11.44 -2.78 8.21
CA SER A 295 -11.14 -1.44 8.71
C SER A 295 -12.14 -0.99 9.76
N ALA A 296 -11.68 -0.13 10.66
CA ALA A 296 -12.53 0.63 11.58
C ALA A 296 -13.09 1.91 10.93
N PHE A 297 -12.54 2.35 9.80
CA PHE A 297 -12.84 3.63 9.17
C PHE A 297 -13.56 3.50 7.84
N GLU A 298 -13.26 2.45 7.09
CA GLU A 298 -13.75 2.22 5.72
C GLU A 298 -14.30 0.80 5.54
N GLU A 299 -14.80 0.49 4.37
CA GLU A 299 -15.27 -0.86 4.04
C GLU A 299 -14.08 -1.80 3.81
N GLY A 300 -14.12 -3.00 4.38
CA GLY A 300 -13.10 -4.03 4.16
C GLY A 300 -13.41 -4.95 2.98
N TYR A 301 -12.38 -5.54 2.40
CA TYR A 301 -12.46 -6.46 1.27
C TYR A 301 -12.23 -7.90 1.74
N ALA A 302 -13.31 -8.59 2.14
CA ALA A 302 -13.22 -9.92 2.73
C ALA A 302 -12.96 -11.06 1.71
N LEU A 303 -13.16 -10.81 0.41
CA LEU A 303 -13.06 -11.85 -0.60
C LEU A 303 -11.64 -12.45 -0.74
N PRO A 304 -10.54 -11.66 -0.77
CA PRO A 304 -9.19 -12.22 -0.76
C PRO A 304 -8.95 -13.15 0.43
N ALA A 305 -9.37 -12.75 1.64
CA ALA A 305 -9.20 -13.58 2.84
C ALA A 305 -9.96 -14.90 2.77
N ARG A 306 -11.13 -14.93 2.14
CA ARG A 306 -11.89 -16.18 1.90
C ARG A 306 -11.17 -17.07 0.90
N GLN A 307 -10.58 -16.50 -0.16
CA GLN A 307 -9.79 -17.26 -1.14
C GLN A 307 -8.51 -17.84 -0.51
N LEU A 308 -7.95 -17.16 0.49
CA LEU A 308 -6.74 -17.59 1.18
C LEU A 308 -7.02 -18.63 2.28
N ALA A 309 -8.27 -18.82 2.69
CA ALA A 309 -8.62 -19.74 3.79
C ALA A 309 -8.31 -21.20 3.48
N GLU A 310 -8.18 -21.60 2.21
CA GLU A 310 -7.73 -22.94 1.83
C GLU A 310 -6.23 -23.16 2.06
N PHE A 311 -5.43 -22.09 2.13
CA PHE A 311 -3.98 -22.15 2.26
C PHE A 311 -3.47 -21.79 3.66
N ILE A 312 -4.24 -20.99 4.41
CA ILE A 312 -3.79 -20.36 5.65
C ILE A 312 -4.79 -20.67 6.75
N ASN A 313 -4.35 -21.44 7.75
CA ASN A 313 -5.17 -21.89 8.88
C ASN A 313 -4.68 -21.37 10.24
N ARG A 314 -3.75 -20.41 10.22
CA ARG A 314 -3.14 -19.80 11.43
C ARG A 314 -3.19 -18.28 11.36
N PRO A 315 -3.12 -17.56 12.50
CA PRO A 315 -3.03 -16.12 12.52
C PRO A 315 -1.76 -15.62 11.82
N ILE A 316 -1.90 -14.54 11.08
CA ILE A 316 -0.84 -13.92 10.30
C ILE A 316 -0.72 -12.42 10.59
N LEU A 317 0.41 -11.83 10.26
CA LEU A 317 0.56 -10.38 10.21
C LEU A 317 0.22 -9.91 8.80
N TRP A 318 -0.71 -8.94 8.66
CA TRP A 318 -1.19 -8.48 7.36
C TRP A 318 -1.09 -6.97 7.25
N PHE A 319 -0.18 -6.49 6.37
CA PHE A 319 -0.03 -5.08 6.05
C PHE A 319 -0.82 -4.74 4.79
N TRP A 320 -1.41 -3.53 4.78
CA TRP A 320 -2.11 -2.99 3.61
C TRP A 320 -1.98 -1.47 3.51
N GLY A 321 -2.19 -0.95 2.28
CA GLY A 321 -2.28 0.47 1.95
C GLY A 321 -3.73 0.95 1.83
N HIS A 322 -4.04 1.70 0.78
CA HIS A 322 -5.35 2.17 0.33
C HIS A 322 -6.06 3.15 1.27
N GLU A 323 -6.13 2.88 2.55
CA GLU A 323 -6.57 3.85 3.54
C GLU A 323 -5.38 4.73 3.93
N HIS A 324 -5.40 5.99 3.56
CA HIS A 324 -4.29 6.93 3.73
C HIS A 324 -4.01 7.26 5.21
N ARG A 325 -3.70 6.24 6.02
CA ARG A 325 -3.46 6.37 7.47
C ARG A 325 -2.55 5.28 8.02
N LEU A 326 -2.10 5.50 9.25
CA LEU A 326 -1.57 4.46 10.12
C LEU A 326 -2.66 3.96 11.06
N ALA A 327 -2.93 2.64 11.08
CA ALA A 327 -3.82 2.02 12.05
C ALA A 327 -3.36 0.60 12.40
N ILE A 328 -3.35 0.29 13.68
CA ILE A 328 -2.91 -0.98 14.27
C ILE A 328 -4.11 -1.69 14.88
N TYR A 329 -4.35 -2.91 14.44
CA TYR A 329 -5.46 -3.72 14.89
C TYR A 329 -4.98 -4.96 15.65
N GLY A 330 -5.74 -5.39 16.65
CA GLY A 330 -5.62 -6.71 17.25
C GLY A 330 -6.02 -7.82 16.26
N LYS A 331 -6.02 -9.05 16.75
CA LYS A 331 -6.37 -10.21 15.92
C LYS A 331 -7.85 -10.18 15.52
N TYR A 332 -8.12 -10.25 14.24
CA TYR A 332 -9.49 -10.26 13.71
C TYR A 332 -9.59 -11.10 12.43
N GLY A 333 -10.79 -11.58 12.13
CA GLY A 333 -11.12 -12.27 10.89
C GLY A 333 -12.61 -12.18 10.58
N THR A 334 -12.94 -12.05 9.30
CA THR A 334 -14.33 -12.09 8.83
C THR A 334 -14.82 -13.54 8.67
N PRO A 335 -16.13 -13.81 8.67
CA PRO A 335 -16.67 -15.16 8.46
C PRO A 335 -16.16 -15.78 7.14
N GLY A 336 -15.63 -17.01 7.25
CA GLY A 336 -15.03 -17.74 6.13
C GLY A 336 -13.67 -17.21 5.65
N GLY A 337 -13.11 -16.20 6.30
CA GLY A 337 -11.77 -15.69 6.03
C GLY A 337 -10.76 -16.18 7.07
N ILE A 338 -9.53 -15.68 6.95
CA ILE A 338 -8.40 -16.02 7.83
C ILE A 338 -8.31 -15.05 9.01
N GLN A 339 -7.61 -15.47 10.07
CA GLN A 339 -7.30 -14.61 11.20
C GLN A 339 -6.04 -13.78 10.92
N ALA A 340 -6.10 -12.47 11.15
CA ALA A 340 -4.98 -11.58 10.90
C ALA A 340 -4.83 -10.51 11.99
N TYR A 341 -3.58 -10.15 12.26
CA TYR A 341 -3.21 -8.91 12.94
C TYR A 341 -3.04 -7.83 11.86
N GLY A 342 -4.01 -6.94 11.75
CA GLY A 342 -4.05 -5.94 10.66
C GLY A 342 -3.16 -4.74 10.91
N ARG A 343 -2.48 -4.27 9.88
CA ARG A 343 -1.59 -3.10 9.89
C ARG A 343 -1.86 -2.25 8.66
N CYS A 344 -2.66 -1.19 8.83
CA CYS A 344 -2.85 -0.20 7.79
C CYS A 344 -1.65 0.74 7.76
N VAL A 345 -0.97 0.84 6.61
CA VAL A 345 0.23 1.65 6.40
C VAL A 345 0.16 2.41 5.07
N GLY A 346 -1.04 2.83 4.66
CA GLY A 346 -1.30 3.55 3.41
C GLY A 346 -1.04 5.06 3.47
N HIS A 347 -0.21 5.51 4.38
CA HIS A 347 0.09 6.94 4.56
C HIS A 347 1.45 7.35 3.96
N GLY A 348 1.89 6.68 2.87
CA GLY A 348 3.24 6.84 2.33
C GLY A 348 3.51 8.16 1.60
N GLY A 349 2.50 8.87 1.13
CA GLY A 349 2.74 10.10 0.37
C GLY A 349 1.50 10.91 0.05
N PHE A 350 0.33 10.32 0.17
CA PHE A 350 -0.91 11.00 -0.16
C PHE A 350 -1.33 11.96 0.96
N PRO A 351 -1.46 13.28 0.68
CA PRO A 351 -1.74 14.27 1.70
C PRO A 351 -3.25 14.36 2.01
N VAL A 352 -3.68 13.80 3.13
CA VAL A 352 -5.07 13.84 3.60
C VAL A 352 -5.19 14.45 4.99
N ASN A 353 -6.37 14.94 5.33
CA ASN A 353 -6.73 15.29 6.71
C ASN A 353 -7.20 14.02 7.44
N GLN A 354 -6.65 13.74 8.62
CA GLN A 354 -6.94 12.53 9.40
C GLN A 354 -8.23 12.60 10.25
N GLY A 355 -9.10 13.58 10.06
CA GLY A 355 -10.32 13.78 10.85
C GLY A 355 -11.49 12.81 10.58
N ARG A 356 -11.26 11.64 9.98
CA ARG A 356 -12.33 10.65 9.69
C ARG A 356 -12.76 9.92 10.97
N PRO A 357 -14.07 9.83 11.29
CA PRO A 357 -14.56 9.12 12.46
C PRO A 357 -14.45 7.58 12.29
N ILE A 358 -14.38 6.87 13.41
CA ILE A 358 -14.54 5.42 13.44
C ILE A 358 -15.99 5.09 13.06
N THR A 359 -16.18 4.31 12.01
CA THR A 359 -17.51 3.94 11.47
C THR A 359 -17.86 2.47 11.71
N ASN A 360 -16.84 1.62 11.96
CA ASN A 360 -16.98 0.20 12.19
C ASN A 360 -16.18 -0.22 13.44
N PRO A 361 -16.83 -0.45 14.58
CA PRO A 361 -16.15 -0.85 15.82
C PRO A 361 -15.81 -2.33 15.90
N LYS A 362 -16.16 -3.15 14.90
CA LYS A 362 -15.96 -4.62 14.98
C LYS A 362 -14.48 -5.03 14.93
N PRO A 363 -13.64 -4.53 14.00
CA PRO A 363 -12.23 -4.80 14.07
C PRO A 363 -11.63 -4.15 15.33
N PRO A 364 -10.84 -4.89 16.13
CA PRO A 364 -10.28 -4.36 17.38
C PRO A 364 -9.16 -3.36 17.08
N LEU A 365 -9.52 -2.11 16.80
CA LEU A 365 -8.58 -1.02 16.60
C LEU A 365 -7.86 -0.75 17.93
N VAL A 366 -6.54 -0.79 17.93
CA VAL A 366 -5.70 -0.60 19.13
C VAL A 366 -5.18 0.83 19.21
N LEU A 367 -4.59 1.30 18.12
CA LEU A 367 -4.09 2.67 17.99
C LEU A 367 -4.07 3.10 16.53
N TYR A 368 -4.06 4.41 16.32
CA TYR A 368 -3.96 5.00 14.99
C TYR A 368 -3.35 6.40 15.07
N ASP A 369 -2.85 6.89 13.93
CA ASP A 369 -2.34 8.24 13.81
C ASP A 369 -3.44 9.17 13.26
N ASP A 370 -3.92 10.09 14.07
CA ASP A 370 -4.86 11.15 13.69
C ASP A 370 -4.23 12.55 13.81
N ARG A 371 -2.92 12.59 13.99
CA ARG A 371 -2.17 13.85 14.03
C ARG A 371 -2.29 14.57 12.69
N ASN A 372 -2.38 15.88 12.77
CA ASN A 372 -2.35 16.76 11.62
C ASN A 372 -1.35 17.89 11.87
N TYR A 373 -0.73 18.38 10.81
CA TYR A 373 0.12 19.56 10.84
C TYR A 373 -0.41 20.63 9.88
N LYS A 374 -0.17 21.89 10.22
CA LYS A 374 -0.49 23.00 9.33
C LYS A 374 0.67 23.23 8.37
N THR A 375 0.38 23.23 7.08
CA THR A 375 1.32 23.66 6.07
C THR A 375 1.52 25.18 6.11
N VAL A 376 2.56 25.68 5.46
CA VAL A 376 2.86 27.12 5.38
C VAL A 376 1.68 27.91 4.79
N GLU A 377 0.90 27.29 3.88
CA GLU A 377 -0.26 27.88 3.24
C GLU A 377 -1.58 27.65 4.03
N GLY A 378 -1.49 27.09 5.23
CA GLY A 378 -2.61 26.94 6.14
C GLY A 378 -3.45 25.67 5.92
N ALA A 379 -3.08 24.76 5.01
CA ALA A 379 -3.75 23.47 4.90
C ALA A 379 -3.44 22.60 6.12
N ASN A 380 -4.43 21.81 6.57
CA ASN A 380 -4.30 20.88 7.67
C ASN A 380 -4.18 19.47 7.12
N LEU A 381 -2.97 18.88 7.18
CA LEU A 381 -2.64 17.59 6.60
C LEU A 381 -2.20 16.59 7.66
N GLY A 382 -2.58 15.33 7.48
CA GLY A 382 -2.10 14.22 8.29
C GLY A 382 -0.63 13.91 8.04
N PHE A 383 -0.01 13.25 8.99
CA PHE A 383 1.38 12.83 8.87
C PHE A 383 1.47 11.63 7.93
N ASN A 384 2.34 11.74 6.93
CA ASN A 384 2.77 10.62 6.11
C ASN A 384 3.84 9.81 6.83
N GLY A 385 4.04 8.55 6.40
CA GLY A 385 5.02 7.67 7.05
C GLY A 385 5.28 6.39 6.29
N PHE A 386 6.12 5.55 6.87
CA PHE A 386 6.59 4.29 6.31
C PHE A 386 6.94 3.31 7.44
N VAL A 387 7.28 2.07 7.06
CA VAL A 387 7.56 1.00 8.02
C VAL A 387 8.87 0.30 7.68
N ASN A 388 9.69 0.06 8.71
CA ASN A 388 10.89 -0.73 8.63
C ASN A 388 10.71 -2.06 9.36
N LEU A 389 11.02 -3.15 8.67
CA LEU A 389 11.04 -4.50 9.22
C LEU A 389 12.50 -4.94 9.38
N THR A 390 12.85 -5.44 10.56
CA THR A 390 14.16 -6.04 10.83
C THR A 390 13.97 -7.48 11.30
N PHE A 391 14.42 -8.42 10.48
CA PHE A 391 14.38 -9.84 10.79
C PHE A 391 15.72 -10.30 11.33
N GLN A 392 15.70 -11.02 12.44
CA GLN A 392 16.86 -11.70 12.99
C GLN A 392 16.43 -13.08 13.48
N ASP A 393 16.82 -14.12 12.76
CA ASP A 393 16.36 -15.48 12.96
C ASP A 393 14.81 -15.56 13.01
N ASN A 394 14.24 -16.08 14.09
CA ASN A 394 12.82 -16.18 14.31
C ASN A 394 12.18 -14.90 14.92
N ARG A 395 12.91 -13.81 15.03
CA ARG A 395 12.44 -12.52 15.57
C ARG A 395 12.22 -11.52 14.46
N LEU A 396 11.22 -10.67 14.66
CA LEU A 396 10.90 -9.54 13.79
C LEU A 396 10.66 -8.30 14.67
N SER A 397 11.36 -7.21 14.37
CA SER A 397 11.01 -5.87 14.84
C SER A 397 10.37 -5.08 13.70
N VAL A 398 9.28 -4.36 14.01
CA VAL A 398 8.52 -3.50 13.10
C VAL A 398 8.56 -2.09 13.65
N ASP A 399 9.26 -1.20 12.98
CA ASP A 399 9.44 0.21 13.36
C ASP A 399 8.62 1.11 12.41
N TYR A 400 7.61 1.77 12.94
CA TYR A 400 6.73 2.69 12.21
C TYR A 400 7.25 4.10 12.36
N ARG A 401 7.46 4.79 11.24
CA ARG A 401 8.04 6.12 11.19
C ARG A 401 7.20 7.10 10.41
N ASP A 402 7.21 8.36 10.84
CA ASP A 402 6.63 9.44 10.05
C ASP A 402 7.64 10.05 9.05
N PHE A 403 7.16 10.97 8.18
CA PHE A 403 7.98 11.61 7.16
C PHE A 403 9.13 12.51 7.74
N ARG A 404 9.09 12.77 9.04
CA ARG A 404 10.19 13.44 9.78
C ARG A 404 11.19 12.43 10.36
N ASN A 405 11.05 11.17 10.05
CA ASN A 405 11.82 10.06 10.57
C ASN A 405 11.70 9.85 12.10
N GLN A 406 10.60 10.32 12.68
CA GLN A 406 10.31 10.06 14.10
C GLN A 406 9.67 8.68 14.25
N THR A 407 10.16 7.89 15.19
CA THR A 407 9.51 6.61 15.55
C THR A 407 8.14 6.89 16.15
N LEU A 408 7.12 6.24 15.59
CA LEU A 408 5.73 6.29 16.07
C LEU A 408 5.47 5.19 17.10
N LEU A 409 5.93 3.99 16.78
CA LEU A 409 5.91 2.83 17.67
C LEU A 409 6.83 1.75 17.10
N GLU A 410 7.19 0.79 17.96
CA GLU A 410 7.92 -0.42 17.60
C GLU A 410 7.16 -1.65 18.10
N GLU A 411 6.97 -2.64 17.23
CA GLU A 411 6.41 -3.93 17.58
C GLU A 411 7.48 -5.01 17.51
N ASN A 412 7.50 -5.89 18.47
CA ASN A 412 8.37 -7.06 18.50
C ASN A 412 7.55 -8.36 18.38
N TRP A 413 7.95 -9.19 17.45
CA TRP A 413 7.30 -10.47 17.12
C TRP A 413 8.32 -11.60 17.11
N HIS A 414 7.86 -12.82 17.35
CA HIS A 414 8.67 -14.02 17.12
C HIS A 414 7.80 -15.17 16.58
N VAL A 415 8.46 -16.13 15.97
CA VAL A 415 7.86 -17.37 15.48
C VAL A 415 8.28 -18.51 16.37
N GLU A 416 7.31 -19.25 16.90
CA GLU A 416 7.52 -20.42 17.71
C GLU A 416 6.59 -21.53 17.28
N ALA A 417 7.16 -22.67 16.86
CA ALA A 417 6.41 -23.85 16.37
C ALA A 417 5.33 -23.49 15.34
N GLY A 418 5.65 -22.63 14.36
CA GLY A 418 4.72 -22.18 13.32
C GLY A 418 3.70 -21.14 13.76
N ALA A 419 3.67 -20.76 15.03
CA ALA A 419 2.78 -19.74 15.54
C ALA A 419 3.49 -18.37 15.63
N LEU A 420 2.81 -17.35 15.12
CA LEU A 420 3.24 -15.96 15.29
C LEU A 420 2.84 -15.47 16.70
N ARG A 421 3.80 -14.95 17.43
CA ARG A 421 3.63 -14.42 18.78
C ARG A 421 4.09 -12.98 18.85
N GLY A 422 3.21 -12.07 19.31
CA GLY A 422 3.59 -10.72 19.70
C GLY A 422 4.32 -10.73 21.05
N ILE A 423 5.40 -9.98 21.15
CA ILE A 423 6.22 -9.85 22.37
C ILE A 423 5.87 -8.54 23.07
N SER A 424 6.02 -7.41 22.39
CA SER A 424 5.84 -6.09 22.97
C SER A 424 5.49 -5.05 21.91
N ILE A 425 4.86 -3.96 22.35
CA ILE A 425 4.83 -2.68 21.65
C ILE A 425 5.58 -1.68 22.53
N GLU A 426 6.55 -1.02 21.96
CA GLU A 426 7.46 -0.11 22.64
C GLU A 426 7.52 1.24 21.91
N ASN A 427 8.17 2.23 22.51
CA ASN A 427 8.46 3.53 21.92
C ASN A 427 7.23 4.22 21.30
N ILE A 428 6.05 4.03 21.93
CA ILE A 428 4.80 4.58 21.40
C ILE A 428 4.82 6.10 21.55
N ASN A 429 4.73 6.81 20.43
CA ASN A 429 4.58 8.25 20.43
C ASN A 429 3.30 8.64 21.22
N PRO A 430 3.40 9.51 22.23
CA PRO A 430 2.26 9.89 23.07
C PRO A 430 1.15 10.65 22.33
N GLU A 431 1.45 11.19 21.15
CA GLU A 431 0.47 11.88 20.31
C GLU A 431 -0.44 10.94 19.50
N LEU A 432 -0.12 9.64 19.43
CA LEU A 432 -0.99 8.67 18.77
C LEU A 432 -2.26 8.42 19.58
N THR A 433 -3.39 8.31 18.89
CA THR A 433 -4.65 7.97 19.53
C THR A 433 -4.73 6.49 19.83
N ARG A 434 -4.95 6.18 21.13
CA ARG A 434 -5.15 4.80 21.63
C ARG A 434 -6.61 4.57 21.92
N THR A 435 -7.18 3.51 21.36
CA THR A 435 -8.58 3.13 21.58
C THR A 435 -8.74 2.09 22.67
N ILE A 436 -7.66 1.36 22.99
CA ILE A 436 -7.61 0.31 24.03
C ILE A 436 -6.47 0.64 25.00
N SER A 437 -6.75 0.56 26.30
CA SER A 437 -5.83 0.96 27.38
C SER A 437 -4.56 0.10 27.47
N HIS A 438 -4.58 -1.14 26.94
CA HIS A 438 -3.45 -2.05 27.00
C HIS A 438 -2.81 -2.23 25.64
N ALA A 439 -1.54 -1.80 25.50
CA ALA A 439 -0.78 -1.97 24.26
C ALA A 439 -0.71 -3.42 23.77
N ASN A 440 -0.70 -4.39 24.69
CA ASN A 440 -0.69 -5.82 24.36
C ASN A 440 -1.98 -6.31 23.66
N ALA A 441 -3.06 -5.51 23.62
CA ALA A 441 -4.28 -5.85 22.86
C ALA A 441 -4.01 -5.95 21.34
N ALA A 442 -2.91 -5.42 20.84
CA ALA A 442 -2.51 -5.60 19.44
C ALA A 442 -2.09 -7.06 19.14
N PHE A 443 -1.87 -7.90 20.16
CA PHE A 443 -1.42 -9.27 20.04
C PHE A 443 -2.49 -10.31 20.45
N THR A 444 -3.62 -9.84 20.95
CA THR A 444 -4.76 -10.68 21.33
C THR A 444 -5.83 -10.69 20.26
#